data_e70b533e8629cfb03b8b1653af795c31
#
_entry.id   e70b533e8629cfb03b8b1653af795c31
#
_cell.length_a   1.000
_cell.length_b   1.000
_cell.length_c   1.000
_cell.angle_alpha   90.00
_cell.angle_beta   90.00
_cell.angle_gamma   90.00
#
_symmetry.space_group_name_H-M   'P 1'
#
loop_
_entity.id
_entity.type
_entity.pdbx_description
1 polymer ?
#
loop_
_entity_poly.entity_id
_entity_poly.type
_entity_poly.pdbx_seq_one_letter_code
_entity_poly.pdbx_strand_id
1 'polypeptide(L)'
;HKNIFKGGEWLNLSFMGNFQFKFKDDVRSNEFGVSAGLSLPRFFPLSYRHFKGAIPRTDINFSYNYQNRPEYTRNILSTSYGYTGDVRNRFFYQVYPLQLNVVRLFNLDENFYENLAADPFLRNAYQDHFDLGSGGTLYYTTDAATIPDKTYFYSRLQLDVAGNLLRAFNPLMKKDINGAGMIWNTPYSQYVRAELTLGRTWVWGQNNGQSIATRLLAGAGYAYGNSSALPFEKHFYGGGANSL
;
A
#
# COMPACT_ATOMS: atom_id res chain seq x y z
N HIS A 1 6.66 20.44 -7.37
CA HIS A 1 7.69 21.30 -7.99
C HIS A 1 8.45 20.45 -9.01
N LYS A 2 8.65 20.99 -10.21
CA LYS A 2 9.36 20.30 -11.30
C LYS A 2 10.81 20.78 -11.35
N ASN A 3 11.72 19.87 -11.70
CA ASN A 3 13.12 20.18 -12.03
C ASN A 3 13.93 20.79 -10.89
N ILE A 4 13.84 20.22 -9.69
CA ILE A 4 14.54 20.71 -8.48
C ILE A 4 16.06 20.67 -8.64
N PHE A 5 16.58 19.60 -9.25
CA PHE A 5 18.01 19.38 -9.47
C PHE A 5 18.41 19.59 -10.94
N LYS A 6 17.60 20.29 -11.75
CA LYS A 6 17.79 20.55 -13.18
C LYS A 6 17.85 19.31 -14.08
N GLY A 7 17.33 18.16 -13.61
CA GLY A 7 17.31 16.88 -14.31
C GLY A 7 15.92 16.39 -14.69
N GLY A 8 14.88 17.22 -14.55
CA GLY A 8 13.50 16.82 -14.84
C GLY A 8 12.78 16.14 -13.69
N GLU A 9 13.31 16.27 -12.48
CA GLU A 9 12.75 15.69 -11.26
C GLU A 9 11.42 16.35 -10.86
N TRP A 10 10.55 15.56 -10.26
CA TRP A 10 9.30 16.04 -9.69
C TRP A 10 9.30 15.84 -8.18
N LEU A 11 9.05 16.92 -7.45
CA LEU A 11 8.71 16.89 -6.04
C LEU A 11 7.22 17.20 -5.87
N ASN A 12 6.53 16.30 -5.22
CA ASN A 12 5.14 16.46 -4.81
C ASN A 12 5.08 16.56 -3.29
N LEU A 13 4.48 17.60 -2.76
CA LEU A 13 4.22 17.79 -1.34
C LEU A 13 2.71 17.93 -1.15
N SER A 14 2.14 17.18 -0.24
CA SER A 14 0.73 17.23 0.09
C SER A 14 0.53 17.35 1.59
N PHE A 15 -0.42 18.16 1.98
CA PHE A 15 -0.90 18.33 3.34
C PHE A 15 -2.39 18.04 3.37
N MET A 16 -2.81 17.25 4.34
CA MET A 16 -4.21 16.90 4.55
C MET A 16 -4.60 17.24 5.98
N GLY A 17 -5.77 17.84 6.15
CA GLY A 17 -6.38 18.05 7.46
C GLY A 17 -7.87 17.72 7.38
N ASN A 18 -8.35 16.93 8.31
CA ASN A 18 -9.75 16.57 8.44
C ASN A 18 -10.19 16.79 9.89
N PHE A 19 -11.34 17.44 10.06
CA PHE A 19 -11.93 17.72 11.36
C PHE A 19 -13.40 17.29 11.32
N GLN A 20 -13.77 16.45 12.26
CA GLN A 20 -15.16 16.04 12.45
C GLN A 20 -15.63 16.44 13.84
N PHE A 21 -16.81 17.04 13.90
CA PHE A 21 -17.48 17.44 15.13
C PHE A 21 -18.88 16.85 15.18
N LYS A 22 -19.20 16.21 16.30
CA LYS A 22 -20.53 15.75 16.58
C LYS A 22 -21.08 16.61 17.72
N PHE A 23 -21.93 17.58 17.38
CA PHE A 23 -22.42 18.59 18.32
C PHE A 23 -23.21 18.02 19.50
N LYS A 24 -23.84 16.85 19.33
CA LYS A 24 -24.68 16.26 20.37
C LYS A 24 -23.91 15.61 21.51
N ASP A 25 -22.72 15.09 21.24
CA ASP A 25 -21.94 14.26 22.17
C ASP A 25 -20.54 14.84 22.46
N ASP A 26 -20.26 16.08 22.03
CA ASP A 26 -18.93 16.74 22.07
C ASP A 26 -17.78 15.84 21.54
N VAL A 27 -18.11 14.96 20.61
CA VAL A 27 -17.16 14.06 20.02
C VAL A 27 -16.36 14.79 18.94
N ARG A 28 -15.04 14.78 19.08
CA ARG A 28 -14.10 15.43 18.18
C ARG A 28 -13.14 14.40 17.58
N SER A 29 -12.98 14.48 16.28
CA SER A 29 -11.99 13.67 15.57
C SER A 29 -11.13 14.56 14.67
N ASN A 30 -9.82 14.40 14.76
CA ASN A 30 -8.85 15.18 13.98
C ASN A 30 -7.93 14.24 13.22
N GLU A 31 -7.62 14.59 11.99
CA GLU A 31 -6.66 13.87 11.18
C GLU A 31 -5.74 14.86 10.47
N PHE A 32 -4.43 14.62 10.55
CA PHE A 32 -3.40 15.41 9.86
C PHE A 32 -2.48 14.49 9.09
N GLY A 33 -2.28 14.80 7.82
CA GLY A 33 -1.38 14.05 6.97
C GLY A 33 -0.38 14.96 6.26
N VAL A 34 0.85 14.48 6.16
CA VAL A 34 1.91 15.09 5.35
C VAL A 34 2.48 14.02 4.45
N SER A 35 2.60 14.31 3.16
CA SER A 35 3.29 13.41 2.25
C SER A 35 4.26 14.17 1.34
N ALA A 36 5.37 13.50 1.04
CA ALA A 36 6.40 13.97 0.13
C ALA A 36 6.73 12.85 -0.87
N GLY A 37 6.68 13.14 -2.15
CA GLY A 37 7.07 12.23 -3.21
C GLY A 37 8.11 12.86 -4.11
N LEU A 38 9.25 12.19 -4.29
CA LEU A 38 10.30 12.57 -5.23
C LEU A 38 10.36 11.55 -6.35
N SER A 39 10.16 12.02 -7.58
CA SER A 39 10.26 11.19 -8.77
C SER A 39 11.44 11.65 -9.63
N LEU A 40 12.37 10.75 -9.88
CA LEU A 40 13.58 10.95 -10.68
C LEU A 40 13.40 10.26 -12.03
N PRO A 41 13.60 10.95 -13.18
CA PRO A 41 13.46 10.35 -14.52
C PRO A 41 14.69 9.49 -14.87
N ARG A 42 15.12 8.66 -13.97
CA ARG A 42 16.26 7.74 -14.12
C ARG A 42 16.16 6.62 -13.09
N PHE A 43 16.83 5.50 -13.36
CA PHE A 43 17.07 4.49 -12.33
C PHE A 43 18.19 4.97 -11.39
N PHE A 44 17.88 5.22 -10.15
CA PHE A 44 18.87 5.56 -9.13
C PHE A 44 18.84 4.48 -8.03
N PRO A 45 19.97 4.00 -7.54
CA PRO A 45 21.35 4.26 -7.94
C PRO A 45 21.85 3.44 -9.14
N LEU A 46 20.97 2.66 -9.79
CA LEU A 46 21.34 1.75 -10.88
C LEU A 46 21.72 2.51 -12.15
N SER A 47 22.66 1.96 -12.91
CA SER A 47 23.05 2.56 -14.18
C SER A 47 22.01 2.29 -15.28
N TYR A 48 21.69 3.31 -16.07
CA TYR A 48 20.79 3.24 -17.23
C TYR A 48 21.20 2.17 -18.26
N ARG A 49 22.48 1.82 -18.30
CA ARG A 49 23.02 0.84 -19.28
C ARG A 49 22.37 -0.53 -19.22
N HIS A 50 21.76 -0.89 -18.09
CA HIS A 50 21.14 -2.20 -17.87
C HIS A 50 19.68 -2.28 -18.34
N PHE A 51 19.05 -1.14 -18.68
CA PHE A 51 17.61 -1.04 -18.94
C PHE A 51 17.28 -0.36 -20.26
N LYS A 52 17.82 -0.91 -21.36
CA LYS A 52 17.56 -0.37 -22.69
C LYS A 52 16.08 -0.53 -23.08
N GLY A 53 15.43 0.56 -23.52
CA GLY A 53 14.09 0.54 -24.09
C GLY A 53 12.93 0.80 -23.12
N ALA A 54 13.19 1.07 -21.84
CA ALA A 54 12.19 1.54 -20.89
C ALA A 54 12.39 3.03 -20.58
N ILE A 55 11.31 3.73 -20.25
CA ILE A 55 11.40 5.07 -19.64
C ILE A 55 11.50 4.87 -18.12
N PRO A 56 12.71 4.95 -17.56
CA PRO A 56 12.91 4.62 -16.15
C PRO A 56 12.49 5.78 -15.27
N ARG A 57 11.89 5.45 -14.14
CA ARG A 57 11.60 6.40 -13.08
C ARG A 57 11.91 5.76 -11.75
N THR A 58 12.58 6.51 -10.87
CA THR A 58 12.74 6.13 -9.46
C THR A 58 11.80 6.99 -8.63
N ASP A 59 10.97 6.37 -7.84
CA ASP A 59 10.01 7.02 -6.96
C ASP A 59 10.39 6.76 -5.50
N ILE A 60 10.55 7.84 -4.75
CA ILE A 60 10.80 7.85 -3.31
C ILE A 60 9.62 8.55 -2.68
N ASN A 61 8.87 7.84 -1.84
CA ASN A 61 7.71 8.40 -1.18
C ASN A 61 7.87 8.31 0.32
N PHE A 62 7.38 9.32 0.99
CA PHE A 62 7.28 9.43 2.43
C PHE A 62 5.88 9.95 2.77
N SER A 63 5.24 9.37 3.76
CA SER A 63 4.00 9.90 4.32
C SER A 63 3.95 9.67 5.82
N TYR A 64 3.40 10.64 6.51
CA TYR A 64 3.06 10.57 7.91
C TYR A 64 1.61 11.00 8.09
N ASN A 65 0.83 10.19 8.79
CA ASN A 65 -0.56 10.47 9.10
C ASN A 65 -0.77 10.32 10.61
N TYR A 66 -1.37 11.33 11.21
CA TYR A 66 -1.78 11.37 12.60
C TYR A 66 -3.30 11.40 12.65
N GLN A 67 -3.91 10.44 13.33
CA GLN A 67 -5.35 10.35 13.54
C GLN A 67 -5.63 10.35 15.03
N ASN A 68 -6.41 11.30 15.47
CA ASN A 68 -6.92 11.35 16.83
C ASN A 68 -8.44 11.20 16.80
N ARG A 69 -8.92 10.11 17.34
CA ARG A 69 -10.34 9.78 17.49
C ARG A 69 -10.66 9.59 18.96
N PRO A 70 -11.94 9.68 19.35
CA PRO A 70 -12.33 9.47 20.76
C PRO A 70 -11.87 8.12 21.30
N GLU A 71 -11.88 7.10 20.43
CA GLU A 71 -11.59 5.72 20.82
C GLU A 71 -10.10 5.40 20.83
N TYR A 72 -9.30 6.12 20.02
CA TYR A 72 -7.85 5.88 19.89
C TYR A 72 -7.11 7.03 19.23
N THR A 73 -5.82 7.08 19.45
CA THR A 73 -4.88 7.89 18.65
C THR A 73 -4.00 6.95 17.85
N ARG A 74 -3.85 7.19 16.53
CA ARG A 74 -3.04 6.37 15.63
C ARG A 74 -2.06 7.20 14.83
N ASN A 75 -0.80 6.77 14.80
CA ASN A 75 0.25 7.28 13.94
C ASN A 75 0.59 6.26 12.86
N ILE A 76 0.61 6.70 11.62
CA ILE A 76 1.01 5.88 10.47
C ILE A 76 2.17 6.58 9.78
N LEU A 77 3.31 5.89 9.73
CA LEU A 77 4.49 6.31 9.00
C LEU A 77 4.71 5.34 7.84
N SER A 78 4.70 5.85 6.61
CA SER A 78 4.99 5.03 5.44
C SER A 78 6.10 5.65 4.61
N THR A 79 7.01 4.82 4.13
CA THR A 79 8.03 5.23 3.14
C THR A 79 8.25 4.12 2.15
N SER A 80 8.50 4.50 0.91
CA SER A 80 8.82 3.54 -0.15
C SER A 80 9.88 4.08 -1.08
N TYR A 81 10.68 3.15 -1.56
CA TYR A 81 11.67 3.38 -2.60
C TYR A 81 11.46 2.36 -3.70
N GLY A 82 11.32 2.82 -4.94
CA GLY A 82 11.02 1.88 -6.02
C GLY A 82 11.24 2.44 -7.41
N TYR A 83 10.93 1.58 -8.37
CA TYR A 83 11.08 1.82 -9.78
C TYR A 83 9.76 1.67 -10.49
N THR A 84 9.44 2.62 -11.34
CA THR A 84 8.26 2.58 -12.19
C THR A 84 8.67 2.80 -13.64
N GLY A 85 7.94 2.19 -14.54
CA GLY A 85 8.17 2.36 -15.96
C GLY A 85 7.18 1.60 -16.79
N ASP A 86 7.29 1.80 -18.09
CA ASP A 86 6.49 1.09 -19.08
C ASP A 86 7.36 0.59 -20.25
N VAL A 87 6.87 -0.47 -20.88
CA VAL A 87 7.48 -1.03 -22.07
C VAL A 87 6.43 -1.04 -23.17
N ARG A 88 6.69 -0.31 -24.25
CA ARG A 88 5.82 -0.21 -25.46
C ARG A 88 4.39 0.21 -25.15
N ASN A 89 4.16 1.01 -24.08
CA ASN A 89 2.84 1.47 -23.63
C ASN A 89 1.81 0.33 -23.38
N ARG A 90 2.27 -0.88 -23.15
CA ARG A 90 1.40 -2.05 -22.91
C ARG A 90 1.71 -2.79 -21.63
N PHE A 91 2.96 -2.77 -21.21
CA PHE A 91 3.41 -3.42 -20.01
C PHE A 91 3.95 -2.35 -19.07
N PHE A 92 3.29 -2.17 -17.94
CA PHE A 92 3.65 -1.23 -16.88
C PHE A 92 4.13 -2.01 -15.68
N TYR A 93 5.20 -1.55 -15.09
CA TYR A 93 5.73 -2.14 -13.86
C TYR A 93 5.95 -1.08 -12.80
N GLN A 94 5.74 -1.48 -11.57
CA GLN A 94 5.99 -0.71 -10.38
C GLN A 94 6.57 -1.67 -9.36
N VAL A 95 7.84 -1.54 -9.06
CA VAL A 95 8.57 -2.46 -8.17
C VAL A 95 9.18 -1.65 -7.05
N TYR A 96 8.83 -1.98 -5.83
CA TYR A 96 9.35 -1.38 -4.62
C TYR A 96 10.25 -2.37 -3.88
N PRO A 97 11.58 -2.34 -4.08
CA PRO A 97 12.51 -3.15 -3.31
C PRO A 97 12.46 -2.87 -1.82
N LEU A 98 12.08 -1.64 -1.45
CA LEU A 98 11.97 -1.23 -0.06
C LEU A 98 10.63 -0.53 0.19
N GLN A 99 9.85 -1.09 1.10
CA GLN A 99 8.65 -0.48 1.65
C GLN A 99 8.69 -0.63 3.16
N LEU A 100 8.46 0.46 3.86
CA LEU A 100 8.31 0.50 5.31
C LEU A 100 6.94 1.07 5.64
N ASN A 101 6.20 0.39 6.50
CA ASN A 101 4.97 0.89 7.07
C ASN A 101 4.98 0.62 8.57
N VAL A 102 4.82 1.66 9.37
CA VAL A 102 4.80 1.57 10.83
C VAL A 102 3.50 2.17 11.32
N VAL A 103 2.72 1.36 11.99
CA VAL A 103 1.46 1.77 12.61
C VAL A 103 1.60 1.65 14.12
N ARG A 104 1.28 2.72 14.81
CA ARG A 104 1.26 2.76 16.27
C ARG A 104 -0.03 3.36 16.78
N LEU A 105 -0.61 2.67 17.75
CA LEU A 105 -1.80 3.12 18.46
C LEU A 105 -1.43 3.60 19.86
N PHE A 106 -2.11 4.65 20.28
CA PHE A 106 -1.97 5.26 21.60
C PHE A 106 -3.35 5.58 22.15
N ASN A 107 -3.45 5.75 23.45
CA ASN A 107 -4.67 6.23 24.13
C ASN A 107 -5.93 5.45 23.71
N LEU A 108 -5.85 4.12 23.78
CA LEU A 108 -7.03 3.28 23.58
C LEU A 108 -8.01 3.49 24.73
N ASP A 109 -9.26 3.81 24.41
CA ASP A 109 -10.35 3.85 25.39
C ASP A 109 -10.64 2.45 25.95
N GLU A 110 -10.91 2.36 27.25
CA GLU A 110 -11.05 1.09 27.96
C GLU A 110 -12.25 0.27 27.47
N ASN A 111 -13.38 0.92 27.22
CA ASN A 111 -14.58 0.27 26.67
C ASN A 111 -14.36 -0.18 25.23
N PHE A 112 -13.60 0.61 24.46
CA PHE A 112 -13.23 0.24 23.08
C PHE A 112 -12.31 -0.98 23.09
N TYR A 113 -11.35 -1.05 24.00
CA TYR A 113 -10.45 -2.20 24.14
C TYR A 113 -11.20 -3.49 24.52
N GLU A 114 -12.17 -3.42 25.41
CA GLU A 114 -13.01 -4.59 25.77
C GLU A 114 -13.81 -5.11 24.57
N ASN A 115 -14.38 -4.21 23.76
CA ASN A 115 -15.06 -4.58 22.52
C ASN A 115 -14.13 -5.22 21.48
N LEU A 116 -12.88 -4.73 21.39
CA LEU A 116 -11.86 -5.34 20.53
C LEU A 116 -11.48 -6.75 21.00
N ALA A 117 -11.45 -6.99 22.30
CA ALA A 117 -11.10 -8.29 22.86
C ALA A 117 -12.12 -9.38 22.48
N ALA A 118 -13.38 -8.99 22.25
CA ALA A 118 -14.45 -9.90 21.87
C ALA A 118 -14.40 -10.35 20.40
N ASP A 119 -13.79 -9.53 19.51
CA ASP A 119 -13.70 -9.83 18.07
C ASP A 119 -12.23 -9.89 17.61
N PRO A 120 -11.71 -11.10 17.29
CA PRO A 120 -10.33 -11.27 16.84
C PRO A 120 -9.97 -10.48 15.57
N PHE A 121 -10.94 -10.26 14.67
CA PHE A 121 -10.72 -9.49 13.45
C PHE A 121 -10.53 -8.00 13.76
N LEU A 122 -11.40 -7.43 14.58
CA LEU A 122 -11.26 -6.04 15.03
C LEU A 122 -9.98 -5.86 15.85
N ARG A 123 -9.64 -6.80 16.72
CA ARG A 123 -8.39 -6.75 17.48
C ARG A 123 -7.16 -6.68 16.57
N ASN A 124 -7.14 -7.44 15.48
CA ASN A 124 -6.04 -7.39 14.52
C ASN A 124 -5.98 -6.07 13.74
N ALA A 125 -7.14 -5.41 13.54
CA ALA A 125 -7.22 -4.11 12.88
C ALA A 125 -6.59 -2.96 13.70
N TYR A 126 -6.56 -3.12 15.02
CA TYR A 126 -6.10 -2.10 15.96
C TYR A 126 -4.87 -2.57 16.75
N GLN A 127 -3.90 -3.14 16.06
CA GLN A 127 -2.62 -3.53 16.64
C GLN A 127 -1.47 -2.71 16.05
N ASP A 128 -0.47 -2.49 16.88
CA ASP A 128 0.81 -1.95 16.42
C ASP A 128 1.46 -2.95 15.48
N HIS A 129 2.00 -2.46 14.39
CA HIS A 129 2.79 -3.31 13.50
C HIS A 129 3.90 -2.52 12.79
N PHE A 130 4.95 -3.24 12.46
CA PHE A 130 6.10 -2.75 11.74
C PHE A 130 6.32 -3.63 10.51
N ASP A 131 6.01 -3.11 9.33
CA ASP A 131 6.13 -3.82 8.07
C ASP A 131 7.34 -3.30 7.31
N LEU A 132 8.38 -4.09 7.18
CA LEU A 132 9.49 -3.83 6.27
C LEU A 132 9.53 -4.93 5.23
N GLY A 133 9.37 -4.54 3.98
CA GLY A 133 9.28 -5.51 2.91
C GLY A 133 9.57 -4.95 1.53
N SER A 134 9.17 -5.71 0.55
CA SER A 134 9.22 -5.36 -0.86
C SER A 134 7.88 -5.72 -1.51
N GLY A 135 7.56 -5.04 -2.59
CA GLY A 135 6.34 -5.31 -3.32
C GLY A 135 6.40 -4.79 -4.74
N GLY A 136 5.37 -5.06 -5.50
CA GLY A 136 5.28 -4.55 -6.85
C GLY A 136 3.98 -4.89 -7.54
N THR A 137 3.74 -4.17 -8.60
CA THR A 137 2.59 -4.35 -9.49
C THR A 137 3.10 -4.46 -10.91
N LEU A 138 2.64 -5.49 -11.59
CA LEU A 138 2.82 -5.69 -13.02
C LEU A 138 1.45 -5.53 -13.67
N TYR A 139 1.34 -4.65 -14.63
CA TYR A 139 0.12 -4.41 -15.37
C TYR A 139 0.38 -4.57 -16.87
N TYR A 140 -0.45 -5.36 -17.52
CA TYR A 140 -0.41 -5.57 -18.96
C TYR A 140 -1.76 -5.22 -19.55
N THR A 141 -1.76 -4.54 -20.70
CA THR A 141 -2.97 -4.27 -21.47
C THR A 141 -2.73 -4.47 -22.97
N THR A 142 -3.73 -4.96 -23.67
CA THR A 142 -3.69 -5.07 -25.13
C THR A 142 -3.99 -3.73 -25.82
N ASP A 143 -4.65 -2.81 -25.10
CA ASP A 143 -4.91 -1.44 -25.55
C ASP A 143 -4.61 -0.46 -24.43
N ALA A 144 -3.77 0.52 -24.72
CA ALA A 144 -3.35 1.57 -23.79
C ALA A 144 -3.97 2.94 -24.13
N ALA A 145 -4.98 2.98 -25.00
CA ALA A 145 -5.70 4.21 -25.29
C ALA A 145 -6.40 4.75 -24.04
N THR A 146 -6.44 6.07 -23.87
CA THR A 146 -7.13 6.73 -22.77
C THR A 146 -8.63 6.42 -22.78
N ILE A 147 -9.22 6.32 -23.98
CA ILE A 147 -10.59 5.88 -24.22
C ILE A 147 -10.50 4.72 -25.21
N PRO A 148 -10.56 3.47 -24.75
CA PRO A 148 -10.52 2.32 -25.62
C PRO A 148 -11.75 2.26 -26.56
N ASP A 149 -11.50 2.16 -27.83
CA ASP A 149 -12.54 2.02 -28.86
C ASP A 149 -12.67 0.59 -29.40
N LYS A 150 -11.87 -0.33 -28.89
CA LYS A 150 -11.80 -1.74 -29.31
C LYS A 150 -11.91 -2.67 -28.12
N THR A 151 -12.26 -3.91 -28.41
CA THR A 151 -12.17 -4.99 -27.44
C THR A 151 -10.74 -5.11 -26.90
N TYR A 152 -10.56 -5.06 -25.60
CA TYR A 152 -9.25 -5.17 -24.97
C TYR A 152 -9.28 -6.09 -23.73
N PHE A 153 -8.10 -6.55 -23.39
CA PHE A 153 -7.82 -7.35 -22.20
C PHE A 153 -6.76 -6.64 -21.36
N TYR A 154 -6.88 -6.75 -20.04
CA TYR A 154 -5.81 -6.37 -19.13
C TYR A 154 -5.61 -7.41 -18.02
N SER A 155 -4.40 -7.49 -17.53
CA SER A 155 -4.04 -8.25 -16.34
C SER A 155 -3.22 -7.38 -15.39
N ARG A 156 -3.47 -7.50 -14.09
CA ARG A 156 -2.70 -6.86 -13.04
C ARG A 156 -2.31 -7.90 -12.01
N LEU A 157 -1.03 -8.07 -11.78
CA LEU A 157 -0.48 -8.89 -10.72
C LEU A 157 0.16 -7.96 -9.69
N GLN A 158 -0.26 -8.08 -8.44
CA GLN A 158 0.34 -7.40 -7.30
C GLN A 158 0.92 -8.43 -6.35
N LEU A 159 2.15 -8.19 -5.90
CA LEU A 159 2.86 -9.02 -4.93
C LEU A 159 3.41 -8.13 -3.82
N ASP A 160 3.21 -8.56 -2.58
CA ASP A 160 3.77 -7.94 -1.39
C ASP A 160 4.42 -9.02 -0.52
N VAL A 161 5.63 -8.76 -0.06
CA VAL A 161 6.38 -9.66 0.84
C VAL A 161 7.03 -8.82 1.92
N ALA A 162 6.79 -9.15 3.18
CA ALA A 162 7.36 -8.42 4.32
C ALA A 162 8.03 -9.34 5.33
N GLY A 163 8.94 -8.77 6.12
CA GLY A 163 9.57 -9.39 7.29
C GLY A 163 10.74 -10.33 7.00
N ASN A 164 10.96 -10.77 5.75
CA ASN A 164 12.03 -11.74 5.46
C ASN A 164 13.44 -11.19 5.71
N LEU A 165 13.65 -9.92 5.37
CA LEU A 165 14.92 -9.25 5.67
C LEU A 165 15.15 -9.17 7.18
N LEU A 166 14.10 -8.83 7.94
CA LEU A 166 14.17 -8.69 9.41
C LEU A 166 14.40 -10.04 10.09
N ARG A 167 13.85 -11.12 9.52
CA ARG A 167 14.06 -12.48 10.04
C ARG A 167 15.54 -12.84 10.12
N ALA A 168 16.38 -12.40 9.20
CA ALA A 168 17.80 -12.65 9.24
C ALA A 168 18.48 -12.04 10.48
N PHE A 169 17.92 -10.96 11.03
CA PHE A 169 18.39 -10.27 12.22
C PHE A 169 17.64 -10.67 13.50
N ASN A 170 16.66 -11.56 13.42
CA ASN A 170 15.81 -11.98 14.55
C ASN A 170 16.59 -12.47 15.79
N PRO A 171 17.76 -13.17 15.66
CA PRO A 171 18.56 -13.56 16.82
C PRO A 171 19.11 -12.38 17.63
N LEU A 172 19.26 -11.20 17.04
CA LEU A 172 19.77 -9.99 17.63
C LEU A 172 18.67 -9.06 18.17
N MET A 173 17.39 -9.38 17.92
CA MET A 173 16.26 -8.57 18.30
C MET A 173 15.74 -8.91 19.69
N LYS A 174 15.16 -7.91 20.37
CA LYS A 174 14.33 -8.16 21.54
C LYS A 174 13.11 -8.95 21.11
N LYS A 175 12.65 -9.82 21.99
CA LYS A 175 11.44 -10.63 21.76
C LYS A 175 10.34 -10.20 22.72
N ASP A 176 9.10 -10.31 22.24
CA ASP A 176 7.92 -10.15 23.09
C ASP A 176 7.66 -11.42 23.92
N ILE A 177 6.58 -11.40 24.71
CA ILE A 177 6.16 -12.53 25.55
C ILE A 177 5.79 -13.79 24.73
N ASN A 178 5.47 -13.65 23.45
CA ASN A 178 5.13 -14.72 22.54
C ASN A 178 6.35 -15.18 21.71
N GLY A 179 7.52 -14.59 21.94
CA GLY A 179 8.74 -14.89 21.20
C GLY A 179 8.88 -14.18 19.86
N ALA A 180 7.98 -13.26 19.51
CA ALA A 180 8.06 -12.48 18.28
C ALA A 180 9.16 -11.41 18.38
N GLY A 181 9.97 -11.28 17.34
CA GLY A 181 11.00 -10.24 17.24
C GLY A 181 10.38 -8.85 17.15
N MET A 182 10.98 -7.90 17.88
CA MET A 182 10.47 -6.53 17.98
C MET A 182 11.47 -5.51 17.45
N ILE A 183 10.95 -4.47 16.81
CA ILE A 183 11.65 -3.24 16.44
C ILE A 183 10.93 -2.07 17.09
N TRP A 184 11.66 -1.23 17.83
CA TRP A 184 11.10 -0.11 18.61
C TRP A 184 9.89 -0.49 19.47
N ASN A 185 9.97 -1.66 20.14
CA ASN A 185 8.90 -2.26 20.94
C ASN A 185 7.62 -2.60 20.16
N THR A 186 7.71 -2.76 18.85
CA THR A 186 6.61 -3.18 17.99
C THR A 186 6.99 -4.48 17.28
N PRO A 187 6.15 -5.53 17.30
CA PRO A 187 6.42 -6.75 16.53
C PRO A 187 6.44 -6.43 15.04
N TYR A 188 7.40 -7.02 14.33
CA TYR A 188 7.43 -6.87 12.88
C TYR A 188 6.54 -7.93 12.21
N SER A 189 5.86 -7.51 11.13
CA SER A 189 5.01 -8.39 10.35
C SER A 189 5.83 -9.22 9.37
N GLN A 190 5.45 -10.49 9.23
CA GLN A 190 6.04 -11.41 8.26
C GLN A 190 4.94 -12.11 7.46
N TYR A 191 4.84 -11.77 6.17
CA TYR A 191 3.79 -12.29 5.29
C TYR A 191 4.19 -12.25 3.82
N VAL A 192 3.41 -12.97 3.02
CA VAL A 192 3.34 -12.86 1.57
C VAL A 192 1.89 -12.64 1.15
N ARG A 193 1.66 -11.75 0.20
CA ARG A 193 0.34 -11.45 -0.37
C ARG A 193 0.45 -11.35 -1.88
N ALA A 194 -0.46 -12.00 -2.57
CA ALA A 194 -0.57 -11.93 -4.02
C ALA A 194 -2.01 -11.60 -4.41
N GLU A 195 -2.18 -10.78 -5.43
CA GLU A 195 -3.47 -10.42 -6.00
C GLU A 195 -3.37 -10.39 -7.52
N LEU A 196 -4.27 -11.11 -8.18
CA LEU A 196 -4.39 -11.15 -9.63
C LEU A 196 -5.73 -10.58 -10.05
N THR A 197 -5.71 -9.57 -10.89
CA THR A 197 -6.90 -9.05 -11.54
C THR A 197 -6.79 -9.32 -13.05
N LEU A 198 -7.82 -9.92 -13.60
CA LEU A 198 -7.99 -10.11 -15.05
C LEU A 198 -9.24 -9.37 -15.48
N GLY A 199 -9.14 -8.59 -16.52
CA GLY A 199 -10.28 -7.86 -17.05
C GLY A 199 -10.36 -7.95 -18.59
N ARG A 200 -11.57 -8.04 -19.07
CA ARG A 200 -11.85 -8.00 -20.51
C ARG A 200 -13.06 -7.14 -20.77
N THR A 201 -12.91 -6.25 -21.75
CA THR A 201 -13.99 -5.42 -22.24
C THR A 201 -14.23 -5.77 -23.70
N TRP A 202 -15.46 -6.13 -24.03
CA TRP A 202 -15.90 -6.31 -25.41
C TRP A 202 -16.62 -5.03 -25.84
N VAL A 203 -16.30 -4.57 -27.03
CA VAL A 203 -16.88 -3.36 -27.63
C VAL A 203 -17.49 -3.74 -28.97
N TRP A 204 -18.74 -3.30 -29.22
CA TRP A 204 -19.45 -3.58 -30.49
C TRP A 204 -20.49 -2.49 -30.77
N GLY A 205 -21.27 -2.70 -31.84
CA GLY A 205 -22.33 -1.79 -32.28
C GLY A 205 -21.85 -0.71 -33.27
N GLN A 206 -22.77 0.09 -33.77
CA GLN A 206 -22.44 1.23 -34.62
C GLN A 206 -21.63 2.25 -33.82
N ASN A 207 -20.50 2.69 -34.35
CA ASN A 207 -19.56 3.59 -33.67
C ASN A 207 -19.06 3.10 -32.30
N ASN A 208 -19.01 1.78 -32.06
CA ASN A 208 -18.61 1.19 -30.78
C ASN A 208 -19.45 1.67 -29.59
N GLY A 209 -20.73 1.95 -29.82
CA GLY A 209 -21.64 2.52 -28.84
C GLY A 209 -22.07 1.57 -27.71
N GLN A 210 -21.67 0.30 -27.77
CA GLN A 210 -22.03 -0.72 -26.79
C GLN A 210 -20.80 -1.41 -26.25
N SER A 211 -20.77 -1.69 -24.94
CA SER A 211 -19.69 -2.46 -24.34
C SER A 211 -20.14 -3.28 -23.14
N ILE A 212 -19.50 -4.42 -22.93
CA ILE A 212 -19.59 -5.22 -21.70
C ILE A 212 -18.17 -5.37 -21.15
N ALA A 213 -18.00 -5.03 -19.89
CA ALA A 213 -16.76 -5.23 -19.15
C ALA A 213 -16.94 -6.31 -18.09
N THR A 214 -15.99 -7.24 -18.04
CA THR A 214 -15.91 -8.24 -16.98
C THR A 214 -14.58 -8.13 -16.24
N ARG A 215 -14.60 -8.40 -14.95
CA ARG A 215 -13.41 -8.42 -14.11
C ARG A 215 -13.45 -9.62 -13.17
N LEU A 216 -12.37 -10.38 -13.17
CA LEU A 216 -12.08 -11.43 -12.20
C LEU A 216 -10.95 -10.95 -11.28
N LEU A 217 -11.15 -11.05 -9.97
CA LEU A 217 -10.15 -10.76 -8.97
C LEU A 217 -9.95 -12.00 -8.10
N ALA A 218 -8.71 -12.43 -7.96
CA ALA A 218 -8.31 -13.51 -7.08
C ALA A 218 -7.13 -13.03 -6.22
N GLY A 219 -7.19 -13.30 -4.92
CA GLY A 219 -6.14 -12.92 -4.00
C GLY A 219 -5.90 -13.98 -2.94
N ALA A 220 -4.64 -14.10 -2.52
CA ALA A 220 -4.23 -14.95 -1.42
C ALA A 220 -3.18 -14.22 -0.58
N GLY A 221 -3.27 -14.40 0.73
CA GLY A 221 -2.30 -13.88 1.69
C GLY A 221 -2.00 -14.92 2.76
N TYR A 222 -0.73 -15.01 3.14
CA TYR A 222 -0.27 -15.94 4.14
C TYR A 222 0.71 -15.27 5.09
N ALA A 223 0.35 -15.23 6.37
CA ALA A 223 1.23 -14.82 7.45
C ALA A 223 2.03 -16.02 7.95
N TYR A 224 3.29 -15.80 8.29
CA TYR A 224 4.19 -16.86 8.77
C TYR A 224 5.29 -16.30 9.67
N GLY A 225 6.02 -17.19 10.33
CA GLY A 225 7.20 -16.83 11.12
C GLY A 225 6.86 -15.92 12.30
N ASN A 226 7.13 -14.63 12.18
CA ASN A 226 6.91 -13.65 13.25
C ASN A 226 5.45 -13.18 13.38
N SER A 227 4.59 -13.52 12.43
CA SER A 227 3.19 -13.09 12.39
C SER A 227 2.23 -14.27 12.36
N SER A 228 1.14 -14.17 13.10
CA SER A 228 0.02 -15.12 13.09
C SER A 228 -1.11 -14.72 12.14
N ALA A 229 -1.18 -13.44 11.76
CA ALA A 229 -2.18 -12.87 10.86
C ALA A 229 -1.56 -11.82 9.95
N LEU A 230 -2.23 -11.52 8.84
CA LEU A 230 -1.88 -10.39 7.98
C LEU A 230 -2.18 -9.07 8.71
N PRO A 231 -1.40 -8.01 8.48
CA PRO A 231 -1.79 -6.65 8.86
C PRO A 231 -3.16 -6.30 8.28
N PHE A 232 -3.95 -5.53 9.02
CA PHE A 232 -5.32 -5.18 8.63
C PHE A 232 -5.38 -4.56 7.22
N GLU A 233 -4.46 -3.66 6.89
CA GLU A 233 -4.39 -2.97 5.60
C GLU A 233 -4.06 -3.91 4.42
N LYS A 234 -3.64 -5.14 4.72
CA LYS A 234 -3.30 -6.17 3.72
C LYS A 234 -4.38 -7.22 3.52
N HIS A 235 -5.47 -7.12 4.26
CA HIS A 235 -6.64 -7.98 4.07
C HIS A 235 -7.35 -7.69 2.74
N PHE A 236 -8.15 -8.66 2.29
CA PHE A 236 -9.03 -8.52 1.14
C PHE A 236 -10.43 -8.16 1.62
N TYR A 237 -11.01 -7.12 1.07
CA TYR A 237 -12.34 -6.65 1.41
C TYR A 237 -13.28 -6.84 0.22
N GLY A 238 -14.47 -7.35 0.47
CA GLY A 238 -15.45 -7.66 -0.57
C GLY A 238 -16.03 -6.46 -1.30
N GLY A 239 -15.85 -5.26 -0.76
CA GLY A 239 -16.46 -4.03 -1.28
C GLY A 239 -17.95 -3.96 -0.97
N GLY A 240 -18.50 -2.75 -0.97
CA GLY A 240 -19.92 -2.46 -0.67
C GLY A 240 -20.05 -1.34 0.36
N ALA A 241 -21.27 -0.82 0.54
CA ALA A 241 -21.54 0.31 1.43
C ALA A 241 -21.25 0.00 2.92
N ASN A 242 -21.24 -1.28 3.30
CA ASN A 242 -21.02 -1.75 4.67
C ASN A 242 -19.74 -2.59 4.82
N SER A 243 -18.87 -2.64 3.80
CA SER A 243 -17.59 -3.31 3.92
C SER A 243 -16.59 -2.36 4.58
N LEU A 244 -16.18 -2.70 5.78
CA LEU A 244 -15.04 -2.08 6.47
C LEU A 244 -13.74 -2.63 5.90
#